data_c4dcdfaccf7849df9283e653985f63a6
#
_entry.id   c4dcdfaccf7849df9283e653985f63a6
#
_cell.length_a   1.000
_cell.length_b   1.000
_cell.length_c   1.000
_cell.angle_alpha   90.00
_cell.angle_beta   90.00
_cell.angle_gamma   90.00
#
_symmetry.space_group_name_H-M   'P 1'
#
loop_
_entity.id
_entity.type
_entity.pdbx_description
1 polymer ?
#
loop_
_entity_poly.entity_id
_entity_poly.type
_entity_poly.pdbx_seq_one_letter_code
_entity_poly.pdbx_strand_id
1 'polypeptide(L)'
;GLSGPLHRAFLSDFYRGTFPGSFALGEPFQVNAATGDARISGTCASLAGLERALRDGDAAGADRAVQRILMGHALIAAYGGIPLIWMGDEIALLN
;
A
#
# COMPACT_ATOMS: atom_id res chain seq x y z
N GLY A 1 4.02 -14.92 -20.33
CA GLY A 1 4.48 -14.07 -19.23
C GLY A 1 3.71 -12.76 -19.15
N LEU A 2 3.90 -12.04 -18.08
CA LEU A 2 3.25 -10.74 -17.89
C LEU A 2 4.00 -9.67 -18.68
N SER A 3 3.23 -8.80 -19.34
CA SER A 3 3.81 -7.59 -19.93
C SER A 3 4.26 -6.65 -18.82
N GLY A 4 5.51 -6.15 -18.89
CA GLY A 4 6.02 -5.19 -17.90
C GLY A 4 5.16 -3.93 -17.77
N PRO A 5 4.79 -3.26 -18.89
CA PRO A 5 3.92 -2.08 -18.81
C PRO A 5 2.54 -2.38 -18.22
N LEU A 6 1.90 -3.48 -18.57
CA LEU A 6 0.60 -3.86 -18.01
C LEU A 6 0.71 -4.20 -16.53
N HIS A 7 1.79 -4.86 -16.12
CA HIS A 7 2.01 -5.17 -14.71
C HIS A 7 2.23 -3.91 -13.88
N ARG A 8 2.99 -2.95 -14.39
CA ARG A 8 3.18 -1.65 -13.72
C ARG A 8 1.88 -0.88 -13.59
N ALA A 9 1.05 -0.89 -14.65
CA ALA A 9 -0.27 -0.25 -14.62
C ALA A 9 -1.17 -0.89 -13.56
N PHE A 10 -1.17 -2.22 -13.48
CA PHE A 10 -1.93 -2.94 -12.46
C PHE A 10 -1.48 -2.55 -11.05
N LEU A 11 -0.17 -2.54 -10.78
CA LEU A 11 0.36 -2.17 -9.46
C LEU A 11 0.00 -0.74 -9.09
N SER A 12 0.10 0.20 -10.02
CA SER A 12 -0.28 1.60 -9.79
C SER A 12 -1.76 1.69 -9.45
N ASP A 13 -2.63 1.06 -10.23
CA ASP A 13 -4.08 1.11 -10.01
C ASP A 13 -4.46 0.44 -8.70
N PHE A 14 -3.81 -0.68 -8.36
CA PHE A 14 -4.09 -1.39 -7.11
C PHE A 14 -3.75 -0.52 -5.89
N TYR A 15 -2.52 0.04 -5.86
CA TYR A 15 -2.07 0.77 -4.68
C TYR A 15 -2.61 2.18 -4.57
N ARG A 16 -3.14 2.77 -5.65
CA ARG A 16 -3.89 4.03 -5.56
C ARG A 16 -5.37 3.81 -5.23
N GLY A 17 -5.84 2.57 -5.26
CA GLY A 17 -7.19 2.21 -4.86
C GLY A 17 -8.23 2.23 -5.98
N THR A 18 -7.81 2.40 -7.23
CA THR A 18 -8.73 2.46 -8.36
C THR A 18 -9.01 1.09 -9.00
N PHE A 19 -8.18 0.10 -8.71
CA PHE A 19 -8.43 -1.26 -9.18
C PHE A 19 -9.56 -1.90 -8.38
N PRO A 20 -10.55 -2.53 -9.03
CA PRO A 20 -11.66 -3.17 -8.32
C PRO A 20 -11.18 -4.20 -7.31
N GLY A 21 -11.66 -4.10 -6.07
CA GLY A 21 -11.27 -4.98 -4.98
C GLY A 21 -9.99 -4.57 -4.24
N SER A 22 -9.35 -3.47 -4.64
CA SER A 22 -8.16 -2.99 -3.96
C SER A 22 -8.46 -2.53 -2.53
N PHE A 23 -7.58 -2.87 -1.60
CA PHE A 23 -7.65 -2.39 -0.22
C PHE A 23 -6.82 -1.13 0.01
N ALA A 24 -5.90 -0.77 -0.89
CA ALA A 24 -4.94 0.30 -0.68
C ALA A 24 -5.51 1.67 -1.05
N LEU A 25 -4.98 2.73 -0.43
CA LEU A 25 -5.33 4.13 -0.73
C LEU A 25 -4.04 4.96 -0.78
N GLY A 26 -3.22 4.72 -1.80
CA GLY A 26 -2.00 5.49 -2.04
C GLY A 26 -2.29 6.71 -2.91
N GLU A 27 -1.33 7.62 -2.95
CA GLU A 27 -1.39 8.83 -3.77
C GLU A 27 -0.43 8.71 -4.95
N PRO A 28 -0.88 8.92 -6.19
CA PRO A 28 0.03 8.92 -7.34
C PRO A 28 0.90 10.17 -7.35
N PHE A 29 2.14 10.00 -7.78
CA PHE A 29 3.06 11.12 -7.98
C PHE A 29 3.98 10.84 -9.16
N GLN A 30 4.60 11.89 -9.70
CA GLN A 30 5.47 11.80 -10.88
C GLN A 30 4.78 11.06 -12.03
N VAL A 31 3.53 11.45 -12.33
CA VAL A 31 2.76 10.86 -13.42
C VAL A 31 3.37 11.26 -14.76
N ASN A 32 3.68 10.27 -15.62
CA ASN A 32 4.16 10.52 -16.98
C ASN A 32 2.95 10.57 -17.92
N ALA A 33 2.64 11.77 -18.41
CA ALA A 33 1.47 11.97 -19.28
C ALA A 33 1.57 11.19 -20.60
N ALA A 34 2.78 10.93 -21.09
CA ALA A 34 2.97 10.24 -22.37
C ALA A 34 2.75 8.72 -22.25
N THR A 35 3.12 8.10 -21.13
CA THR A 35 3.04 6.65 -20.93
C THR A 35 1.94 6.25 -19.95
N GLY A 36 1.43 7.18 -19.14
CA GLY A 36 0.49 6.89 -18.07
C GLY A 36 1.15 6.29 -16.82
N ASP A 37 2.46 6.10 -16.82
CA ASP A 37 3.17 5.57 -15.66
C ASP A 37 3.11 6.56 -14.50
N ALA A 38 2.99 6.04 -13.27
CA ALA A 38 2.98 6.84 -12.06
C ALA A 38 3.63 6.05 -10.93
N ARG A 39 4.24 6.76 -10.01
CA ARG A 39 4.65 6.19 -8.72
C ARG A 39 3.53 6.36 -7.71
N ILE A 40 3.51 5.49 -6.73
CA ILE A 40 2.51 5.54 -5.67
C ILE A 40 3.24 5.80 -4.35
N SER A 41 2.71 6.75 -3.59
CA SER A 41 3.20 7.11 -2.26
C SER A 41 2.09 6.94 -1.25
N GLY A 42 2.46 6.65 -0.02
CA GLY A 42 1.49 6.56 1.07
C GLY A 42 2.13 6.04 2.33
N THR A 43 1.43 6.22 3.44
CA THR A 43 1.86 5.63 4.70
C THR A 43 1.68 4.11 4.65
N CYS A 44 2.41 3.40 5.50
CA CYS A 44 2.29 1.94 5.62
C CYS A 44 0.84 1.53 5.89
N ALA A 45 0.15 2.24 6.78
CA ALA A 45 -1.24 1.95 7.12
C ALA A 45 -2.18 2.11 5.91
N SER A 46 -2.02 3.18 5.13
CA SER A 46 -2.88 3.42 3.97
C SER A 46 -2.64 2.41 2.86
N LEU A 47 -1.38 2.06 2.59
CA LEU A 47 -1.04 1.08 1.55
C LEU A 47 -1.42 -0.35 1.96
N ALA A 48 -1.38 -0.67 3.25
CA ALA A 48 -1.79 -1.99 3.74
C ALA A 48 -3.32 -2.17 3.85
N GLY A 49 -4.09 -1.09 3.72
CA GLY A 49 -5.54 -1.16 3.67
C GLY A 49 -6.26 -0.67 4.92
N LEU A 50 -5.55 -0.19 5.93
CA LEU A 50 -6.19 0.27 7.17
C LEU A 50 -7.07 1.49 6.93
N GLU A 51 -6.60 2.46 6.15
CA GLU A 51 -7.37 3.68 5.89
C GLU A 51 -8.71 3.37 5.20
N ARG A 52 -8.67 2.55 4.14
CA ARG A 52 -9.91 2.16 3.45
C ARG A 52 -10.86 1.40 4.36
N ALA A 53 -10.34 0.46 5.15
CA ALA A 53 -11.16 -0.32 6.06
C ALA A 53 -11.85 0.55 7.11
N LEU A 54 -11.13 1.54 7.65
CA LEU A 54 -11.71 2.49 8.60
C LEU A 54 -12.78 3.38 7.96
N ARG A 55 -12.55 3.85 6.72
CA ARG A 55 -13.54 4.63 5.99
C ARG A 55 -14.82 3.86 5.74
N ASP A 56 -14.68 2.56 5.41
CA ASP A 56 -15.82 1.70 5.06
C ASP A 56 -16.48 1.08 6.29
N GLY A 57 -15.94 1.28 7.48
CA GLY A 57 -16.45 0.65 8.70
C GLY A 57 -16.23 -0.87 8.71
N ASP A 58 -15.22 -1.38 8.02
CA ASP A 58 -14.93 -2.80 7.87
C ASP A 58 -13.94 -3.25 8.94
N ALA A 59 -14.45 -3.76 10.07
CA ALA A 59 -13.61 -4.22 11.18
C ALA A 59 -12.71 -5.39 10.78
N ALA A 60 -13.21 -6.35 10.01
CA ALA A 60 -12.43 -7.49 9.55
C ALA A 60 -11.32 -7.05 8.59
N GLY A 61 -11.59 -6.08 7.72
CA GLY A 61 -10.60 -5.49 6.84
C GLY A 61 -9.52 -4.74 7.61
N ALA A 62 -9.89 -4.04 8.68
CA ALA A 62 -8.92 -3.36 9.54
C ALA A 62 -7.97 -4.37 10.22
N ASP A 63 -8.50 -5.48 10.73
CA ASP A 63 -7.68 -6.55 11.31
C ASP A 63 -6.70 -7.12 10.29
N ARG A 64 -7.16 -7.38 9.07
CA ARG A 64 -6.28 -7.87 8.00
C ARG A 64 -5.19 -6.88 7.64
N ALA A 65 -5.50 -5.58 7.63
CA ALA A 65 -4.52 -4.53 7.36
C ALA A 65 -3.44 -4.50 8.44
N VAL A 66 -3.80 -4.57 9.70
CA VAL A 66 -2.84 -4.64 10.81
C VAL A 66 -1.94 -5.87 10.67
N GLN A 67 -2.51 -7.02 10.32
CA GLN A 67 -1.73 -8.24 10.10
C GLN A 67 -0.73 -8.09 8.95
N ARG A 68 -1.10 -7.40 7.85
CA ARG A 68 -0.17 -7.12 6.75
C ARG A 68 1.00 -6.25 7.20
N ILE A 69 0.74 -5.24 8.00
CA ILE A 69 1.78 -4.35 8.54
C ILE A 69 2.76 -5.15 9.41
N LEU A 70 2.23 -5.97 10.32
CA LEU A 70 3.06 -6.80 11.19
C LEU A 70 3.86 -7.82 10.40
N MET A 71 3.25 -8.46 9.41
CA MET A 71 3.93 -9.42 8.55
C MET A 71 5.06 -8.78 7.76
N GLY A 72 4.86 -7.57 7.23
CA GLY A 72 5.89 -6.85 6.49
C GLY A 72 7.11 -6.57 7.35
N HIS A 73 6.91 -6.10 8.56
CA HIS A 73 8.01 -5.84 9.49
C HIS A 73 8.70 -7.14 9.93
N ALA A 74 7.93 -8.21 10.15
CA ALA A 74 8.49 -9.51 10.51
C ALA A 74 9.35 -10.09 9.38
N LEU A 75 8.93 -9.93 8.13
CA LEU A 75 9.72 -10.39 6.97
C LEU A 75 11.05 -9.65 6.88
N ILE A 76 11.06 -8.34 7.07
CA ILE A 76 12.29 -7.55 7.06
C ILE A 76 13.25 -8.05 8.14
N ALA A 77 12.76 -8.27 9.35
CA ALA A 77 13.57 -8.78 10.45
C ALA A 77 14.08 -10.20 10.19
N ALA A 78 13.24 -11.08 9.62
CA ALA A 78 13.57 -12.46 9.36
C ALA A 78 14.67 -12.62 8.30
N TYR A 79 14.74 -11.71 7.33
CA TYR A 79 15.77 -11.75 6.28
C TYR A 79 17.02 -10.94 6.64
N GLY A 80 17.21 -10.60 7.91
CA GLY A 80 18.42 -9.93 8.38
C GLY A 80 18.49 -8.45 8.04
N GLY A 81 17.41 -7.87 7.54
CA GLY A 81 17.33 -6.43 7.28
C GLY A 81 17.17 -5.65 8.57
N ILE A 82 17.41 -4.34 8.50
CA ILE A 82 17.16 -3.44 9.60
C ILE A 82 15.77 -2.85 9.39
N PRO A 83 14.77 -3.17 10.25
CA PRO A 83 13.44 -2.59 10.11
C PRO A 83 13.49 -1.09 10.32
N LEU A 84 13.07 -0.33 9.31
CA LEU A 84 12.98 1.12 9.40
C LEU A 84 11.52 1.50 9.64
N ILE A 85 11.27 2.10 10.79
CA ILE A 85 9.94 2.58 11.14
C ILE A 85 9.93 4.10 10.97
N TRP A 86 9.24 4.57 9.91
CA TRP A 86 9.08 6.01 9.69
C TRP A 86 8.25 6.64 10.81
N MET A 87 8.50 7.92 11.04
CA MET A 87 7.69 8.69 11.96
C MET A 87 6.20 8.59 11.56
N GLY A 88 5.39 8.10 12.47
CA GLY A 88 3.96 7.90 12.27
C GLY A 88 3.56 6.45 12.03
N ASP A 89 4.44 5.58 11.54
CA ASP A 89 4.10 4.16 11.32
C ASP A 89 3.77 3.44 12.62
N GLU A 90 4.44 3.79 13.72
CA GLU A 90 4.20 3.17 15.03
C GLU A 90 2.79 3.47 15.57
N ILE A 91 2.14 4.51 15.07
CA ILE A 91 0.76 4.85 15.43
C ILE A 91 -0.20 4.67 14.24
N ALA A 92 0.26 3.98 13.21
CA ALA A 92 -0.53 3.69 11.99
C ALA A 92 -1.11 4.97 11.34
N LEU A 93 -0.25 5.98 11.16
CA LEU A 93 -0.66 7.26 10.55
C LEU A 93 -1.21 7.01 9.14
N LEU A 94 -2.36 7.61 8.84
CA LEU A 94 -3.00 7.52 7.53
C LEU A 94 -2.52 8.64 6.61
N ASN A 95 -2.76 8.46 5.32
CA ASN A 95 -2.45 9.49 4.33
C ASN A 95 -3.19 10.80 4.57
#